data_b95acd3e655d8ec64851f204e630b33d
#
_entry.id   b95acd3e655d8ec64851f204e630b33d
#
_cell.length_a   1.000
_cell.length_b   1.000
_cell.length_c   1.000
_cell.angle_alpha   90.00
_cell.angle_beta   90.00
_cell.angle_gamma   90.00
#
_symmetry.space_group_name_H-M   'P 1'
#
loop_
_entity.id
_entity.type
_entity.pdbx_description
1 polymer ?
#
loop_
_entity_poly.entity_id
_entity_poly.type
_entity_poly.pdbx_seq_one_letter_code
_entity_poly.pdbx_strand_id
1 'polypeptide(L)'
;MMGRKCKCQLTGEYGTTDTFYKAENGRYYKSQKLYETWKKQNENRKAVVERFAVDFLDYKTGQVFPTILTKKLKELEFYGYDVINRTINKSYEAIQRALRTKTFFNDVNKIAYIFAIIKNNINDVYKEVQREEKKIETTLKEPEHIFNDVDLENVQTHHKEKDIKKWLEEDDWL
;
A
#
# COMPACT_ATOMS: atom_id res chain seq x y z
N MET A 1 -40.16 15.95 10.91
CA MET A 1 -40.26 14.56 11.44
C MET A 1 -38.94 14.20 12.04
N MET A 2 -38.86 13.67 13.25
CA MET A 2 -37.62 13.19 13.82
C MET A 2 -37.26 11.83 13.21
N GLY A 3 -36.04 11.69 12.70
CA GLY A 3 -35.52 10.41 12.18
C GLY A 3 -35.58 9.31 13.21
N ARG A 4 -35.75 8.07 12.77
CA ARG A 4 -35.73 6.88 13.65
C ARG A 4 -34.35 6.62 14.20
N LYS A 5 -34.25 6.14 15.45
CA LYS A 5 -32.96 5.67 16.01
C LYS A 5 -32.39 4.51 15.20
N CYS A 6 -31.13 4.62 14.85
CA CYS A 6 -30.36 3.57 14.18
C CYS A 6 -28.96 3.43 14.80
N LYS A 7 -28.27 2.34 14.50
CA LYS A 7 -26.95 2.03 15.02
C LYS A 7 -25.94 1.93 13.87
N CYS A 8 -24.79 2.56 14.02
CA CYS A 8 -23.69 2.38 13.06
C CYS A 8 -23.17 0.94 13.10
N GLN A 9 -23.12 0.29 11.94
CA GLN A 9 -22.70 -1.10 11.83
C GLN A 9 -21.22 -1.31 12.21
N LEU A 10 -20.38 -0.30 12.05
CA LEU A 10 -18.93 -0.41 12.30
C LEU A 10 -18.54 0.06 13.69
N THR A 11 -19.02 1.23 14.11
CA THR A 11 -18.60 1.82 15.39
C THR A 11 -19.50 1.42 16.56
N GLY A 12 -20.71 0.92 16.26
CA GLY A 12 -21.70 0.61 17.28
C GLY A 12 -22.41 1.84 17.88
N GLU A 13 -22.04 3.04 17.46
CA GLU A 13 -22.66 4.30 17.92
C GLU A 13 -24.11 4.42 17.47
N TYR A 14 -24.92 5.09 18.30
CA TYR A 14 -26.32 5.37 17.99
C TYR A 14 -26.46 6.75 17.36
N GLY A 15 -27.32 6.85 16.36
CA GLY A 15 -27.71 8.09 15.69
C GLY A 15 -29.13 8.00 15.17
N THR A 16 -29.48 8.82 14.20
CA THR A 16 -30.78 8.81 13.54
C THR A 16 -30.66 8.53 12.05
N THR A 17 -31.75 8.09 11.44
CA THR A 17 -31.79 7.83 9.99
C THR A 17 -31.50 9.08 9.15
N ASP A 18 -31.62 10.28 9.75
CA ASP A 18 -31.36 11.55 9.07
C ASP A 18 -29.91 12.00 9.18
N THR A 19 -29.18 11.50 10.21
CA THR A 19 -27.77 11.87 10.46
C THR A 19 -26.78 10.83 9.95
N PHE A 20 -27.20 9.58 9.81
CA PHE A 20 -26.34 8.49 9.37
C PHE A 20 -26.52 8.17 7.89
N TYR A 21 -25.43 7.79 7.24
CA TYR A 21 -25.44 7.32 5.86
C TYR A 21 -26.06 5.93 5.77
N LYS A 22 -27.08 5.77 4.93
CA LYS A 22 -27.66 4.46 4.60
C LYS A 22 -26.98 3.91 3.36
N ALA A 23 -26.23 2.80 3.51
CA ALA A 23 -25.55 2.16 2.40
C ALA A 23 -26.47 1.26 1.57
N GLU A 24 -26.00 0.83 0.40
CA GLU A 24 -26.67 -0.07 -0.54
C GLU A 24 -27.13 -1.39 0.10
N ASN A 25 -26.39 -1.87 1.12
CA ASN A 25 -26.72 -3.07 1.90
C ASN A 25 -27.84 -2.86 2.92
N GLY A 26 -28.49 -1.70 2.91
CA GLY A 26 -29.58 -1.32 3.80
C GLY A 26 -29.16 -0.98 5.24
N ARG A 27 -27.86 -1.03 5.56
CA ARG A 27 -27.32 -0.76 6.91
C ARG A 27 -26.90 0.70 7.05
N TYR A 28 -26.85 1.19 8.29
CA TYR A 28 -26.48 2.56 8.62
C TYR A 28 -25.03 2.67 9.08
N TYR A 29 -24.34 3.73 8.63
CA TYR A 29 -22.96 4.05 8.96
C TYR A 29 -22.86 5.52 9.38
N LYS A 30 -21.91 5.86 10.23
CA LYS A 30 -21.72 7.24 10.74
C LYS A 30 -21.50 8.25 9.60
N SER A 31 -20.82 7.85 8.53
CA SER A 31 -20.62 8.66 7.32
C SER A 31 -20.41 7.79 6.09
N GLN A 32 -20.65 8.35 4.91
CA GLN A 32 -20.35 7.71 3.63
C GLN A 32 -18.86 7.37 3.51
N LYS A 33 -17.97 8.29 3.86
CA LYS A 33 -16.51 8.09 3.83
C LYS A 33 -16.09 6.89 4.68
N LEU A 34 -16.68 6.72 5.88
CA LEU A 34 -16.38 5.56 6.74
C LEU A 34 -16.81 4.25 6.06
N TYR A 35 -17.98 4.23 5.42
CA TYR A 35 -18.45 3.05 4.68
C TYR A 35 -17.55 2.71 3.49
N GLU A 36 -17.17 3.70 2.68
CA GLU A 36 -16.31 3.51 1.51
C GLU A 36 -14.92 3.00 1.91
N THR A 37 -14.33 3.58 2.95
CA THR A 37 -13.05 3.12 3.51
C THR A 37 -13.14 1.65 3.97
N TRP A 38 -14.18 1.30 4.71
CA TRP A 38 -14.41 -0.07 5.15
C TRP A 38 -14.66 -1.03 3.98
N LYS A 39 -15.46 -0.61 2.99
CA LYS A 39 -15.74 -1.39 1.77
C LYS A 39 -14.45 -1.73 1.03
N LYS A 40 -13.61 -0.72 0.77
CA LYS A 40 -12.29 -0.88 0.13
C LYS A 40 -11.36 -1.82 0.92
N GLN A 41 -11.27 -1.64 2.24
CA GLN A 41 -10.46 -2.52 3.09
C GLN A 41 -10.95 -3.97 3.06
N ASN A 42 -12.26 -4.19 3.06
CA ASN A 42 -12.86 -5.52 3.00
C ASN A 42 -12.65 -6.20 1.64
N GLU A 43 -12.70 -5.44 0.56
CA GLU A 43 -12.38 -5.91 -0.80
C GLU A 43 -10.90 -6.28 -0.93
N ASN A 44 -10.00 -5.43 -0.45
CA ASN A 44 -8.57 -5.71 -0.41
C ASN A 44 -8.27 -6.98 0.41
N ARG A 45 -8.92 -7.13 1.57
CA ARG A 45 -8.79 -8.36 2.37
C ARG A 45 -9.20 -9.59 1.59
N LYS A 46 -10.35 -9.56 0.93
CA LYS A 46 -10.84 -10.70 0.13
C LYS A 46 -9.86 -11.04 -0.99
N ALA A 47 -9.38 -10.03 -1.71
CA ALA A 47 -8.41 -10.20 -2.78
C ALA A 47 -7.10 -10.83 -2.28
N VAL A 48 -6.58 -10.39 -1.13
CA VAL A 48 -5.37 -10.97 -0.53
C VAL A 48 -5.59 -12.42 -0.08
N VAL A 49 -6.74 -12.72 0.53
CA VAL A 49 -7.09 -14.10 0.95
C VAL A 49 -7.18 -15.02 -0.25
N GLU A 50 -7.92 -14.62 -1.28
CA GLU A 50 -8.11 -15.42 -2.49
C GLU A 50 -6.78 -15.65 -3.22
N ARG A 51 -6.00 -14.59 -3.42
CA ARG A 51 -4.69 -14.68 -4.03
C ARG A 51 -3.77 -15.65 -3.28
N PHE A 52 -3.69 -15.51 -1.94
CA PHE A 52 -2.86 -16.40 -1.12
C PHE A 52 -3.29 -17.86 -1.25
N ALA A 53 -4.59 -18.12 -1.25
CA ALA A 53 -5.13 -19.46 -1.37
C ALA A 53 -4.85 -20.07 -2.75
N VAL A 54 -5.00 -19.29 -3.81
CA VAL A 54 -4.74 -19.74 -5.19
C VAL A 54 -3.26 -19.93 -5.45
N ASP A 55 -2.42 -18.92 -5.10
CA ASP A 55 -1.00 -18.93 -5.48
C ASP A 55 -0.15 -19.91 -4.64
N PHE A 56 -0.56 -20.19 -3.40
CA PHE A 56 0.28 -20.95 -2.47
C PHE A 56 -0.35 -22.22 -1.91
N LEU A 57 -1.67 -22.35 -1.95
CA LEU A 57 -2.36 -23.50 -1.35
C LEU A 57 -3.08 -24.37 -2.38
N ASP A 58 -2.95 -24.07 -3.66
CA ASP A 58 -3.56 -24.81 -4.76
C ASP A 58 -5.10 -24.84 -4.74
N TYR A 59 -5.73 -23.85 -4.10
CA TYR A 59 -7.18 -23.70 -4.08
C TYR A 59 -7.67 -23.07 -5.38
N LYS A 60 -8.86 -23.47 -5.81
CA LYS A 60 -9.54 -22.84 -6.95
C LYS A 60 -10.34 -21.63 -6.49
N THR A 61 -10.45 -20.63 -7.36
CA THR A 61 -11.31 -19.46 -7.13
C THR A 61 -12.73 -19.91 -6.77
N GLY A 62 -13.29 -19.33 -5.71
CA GLY A 62 -14.64 -19.64 -5.21
C GLY A 62 -14.72 -20.83 -4.25
N GLN A 63 -13.63 -21.51 -3.95
CA GLN A 63 -13.60 -22.54 -2.90
C GLN A 63 -13.57 -21.92 -1.49
N VAL A 64 -14.04 -22.69 -0.52
CA VAL A 64 -13.97 -22.28 0.90
C VAL A 64 -12.53 -22.45 1.39
N PHE A 65 -11.91 -21.36 1.79
CA PHE A 65 -10.53 -21.36 2.28
C PHE A 65 -10.43 -21.74 3.76
N PRO A 66 -9.28 -22.28 4.20
CA PRO A 66 -9.07 -22.61 5.62
C PRO A 66 -9.22 -21.36 6.51
N THR A 67 -9.99 -21.48 7.57
CA THR A 67 -10.24 -20.36 8.52
C THR A 67 -8.95 -19.85 9.18
N ILE A 68 -7.93 -20.70 9.28
CA ILE A 68 -6.61 -20.31 9.80
C ILE A 68 -5.95 -19.25 8.93
N LEU A 69 -6.16 -19.26 7.60
CA LEU A 69 -5.63 -18.24 6.69
C LEU A 69 -6.18 -16.85 7.05
N THR A 70 -7.50 -16.76 7.24
CA THR A 70 -8.14 -15.50 7.63
C THR A 70 -7.68 -15.02 9.01
N LYS A 71 -7.51 -15.95 9.96
CA LYS A 71 -6.99 -15.61 11.31
C LYS A 71 -5.57 -15.07 11.23
N LYS A 72 -4.68 -15.71 10.47
CA LYS A 72 -3.30 -15.27 10.29
C LYS A 72 -3.19 -13.92 9.57
N LEU A 73 -4.01 -13.68 8.56
CA LEU A 73 -4.06 -12.36 7.90
C LEU A 73 -4.56 -11.28 8.85
N LYS A 74 -5.51 -11.59 9.74
CA LYS A 74 -5.97 -10.65 10.76
C LYS A 74 -4.88 -10.25 11.75
N GLU A 75 -3.92 -11.12 12.05
CA GLU A 75 -2.75 -10.76 12.88
C GLU A 75 -1.88 -9.68 12.24
N LEU A 76 -1.93 -9.53 10.91
CA LEU A 76 -1.16 -8.55 10.13
C LEU A 76 -2.00 -7.33 9.72
N GLU A 77 -3.27 -7.27 10.07
CA GLU A 77 -4.22 -6.22 9.64
C GLU A 77 -3.75 -4.81 10.02
N PHE A 78 -2.97 -4.68 11.10
CA PHE A 78 -2.35 -3.41 11.52
C PHE A 78 -1.50 -2.76 10.43
N TYR A 79 -0.83 -3.54 9.60
CA TYR A 79 0.01 -3.02 8.50
C TYR A 79 -0.79 -2.52 7.30
N GLY A 80 -2.08 -2.88 7.20
CA GLY A 80 -2.91 -2.65 6.03
C GLY A 80 -2.73 -3.71 4.94
N TYR A 81 -3.82 -4.00 4.21
CA TYR A 81 -3.82 -5.07 3.20
C TYR A 81 -2.96 -4.73 1.97
N ASP A 82 -2.74 -3.44 1.68
CA ASP A 82 -1.84 -3.00 0.60
C ASP A 82 -0.39 -3.37 0.92
N VAL A 83 0.07 -3.14 2.16
CA VAL A 83 1.42 -3.55 2.62
C VAL A 83 1.55 -5.06 2.63
N ILE A 84 0.53 -5.79 3.10
CA ILE A 84 0.53 -7.25 3.09
C ILE A 84 0.68 -7.77 1.66
N ASN A 85 -0.07 -7.22 0.70
CA ASN A 85 0.00 -7.61 -0.70
C ASN A 85 1.37 -7.30 -1.33
N ARG A 86 1.95 -6.11 -1.06
CA ARG A 86 3.32 -5.76 -1.48
C ARG A 86 4.36 -6.72 -0.86
N THR A 87 4.19 -7.11 0.41
CA THR A 87 5.07 -8.06 1.08
C THR A 87 4.99 -9.45 0.45
N ILE A 88 3.78 -9.91 0.11
CA ILE A 88 3.57 -11.16 -0.63
C ILE A 88 4.31 -11.12 -1.97
N ASN A 89 4.19 -10.01 -2.72
CA ASN A 89 4.90 -9.84 -3.99
C ASN A 89 6.42 -9.93 -3.83
N LYS A 90 6.97 -9.19 -2.86
CA LYS A 90 8.41 -9.16 -2.58
C LYS A 90 8.95 -10.52 -2.13
N SER A 91 8.13 -11.28 -1.43
CA SER A 91 8.48 -12.59 -0.88
C SER A 91 8.10 -13.75 -1.80
N TYR A 92 7.46 -13.50 -2.94
CA TYR A 92 6.84 -14.53 -3.80
C TYR A 92 7.82 -15.64 -4.19
N GLU A 93 8.99 -15.27 -4.69
CA GLU A 93 10.01 -16.25 -5.11
C GLU A 93 10.55 -17.08 -3.93
N ALA A 94 10.75 -16.45 -2.77
CA ALA A 94 11.20 -17.14 -1.57
C ALA A 94 10.14 -18.14 -1.08
N ILE A 95 8.87 -17.76 -1.12
CA ILE A 95 7.75 -18.64 -0.78
C ILE A 95 7.69 -19.81 -1.78
N GLN A 96 7.71 -19.54 -3.08
CA GLN A 96 7.65 -20.58 -4.11
C GLN A 96 8.84 -21.57 -4.01
N ARG A 97 10.06 -21.06 -3.76
CA ARG A 97 11.22 -21.91 -3.52
C ARG A 97 11.01 -22.81 -2.31
N ALA A 98 10.50 -22.27 -1.20
CA ALA A 98 10.21 -23.05 -0.01
C ALA A 98 9.14 -24.11 -0.24
N LEU A 99 8.10 -23.80 -1.01
CA LEU A 99 7.04 -24.75 -1.35
C LEU A 99 7.52 -25.90 -2.23
N ARG A 100 8.53 -25.67 -3.07
CA ARG A 100 9.16 -26.71 -3.92
C ARG A 100 10.14 -27.58 -3.17
N THR A 101 10.85 -27.03 -2.17
CA THR A 101 11.95 -27.71 -1.48
C THR A 101 11.53 -28.39 -0.20
N LYS A 102 10.40 -27.99 0.40
CA LYS A 102 9.92 -28.49 1.68
C LYS A 102 8.65 -29.28 1.53
N THR A 103 8.55 -30.39 2.25
CA THR A 103 7.32 -31.16 2.39
C THR A 103 6.55 -30.67 3.62
N PHE A 104 5.27 -30.37 3.45
CA PHE A 104 4.38 -29.92 4.51
C PHE A 104 3.40 -31.03 4.86
N PHE A 105 3.21 -31.27 6.14
CA PHE A 105 2.31 -32.31 6.62
C PHE A 105 0.83 -31.98 6.32
N ASN A 106 0.48 -30.70 6.36
CA ASN A 106 -0.88 -30.21 6.08
C ASN A 106 -0.84 -28.71 5.74
N ASP A 107 -1.99 -28.18 5.29
CA ASP A 107 -2.14 -26.75 4.93
C ASP A 107 -1.87 -25.83 6.13
N VAL A 108 -2.16 -26.24 7.36
CA VAL A 108 -1.89 -25.42 8.55
C VAL A 108 -0.40 -25.14 8.70
N ASN A 109 0.44 -26.17 8.53
CA ASN A 109 1.90 -26.04 8.59
C ASN A 109 2.42 -25.24 7.40
N LYS A 110 1.86 -25.46 6.22
CA LYS A 110 2.18 -24.71 4.99
C LYS A 110 1.88 -23.21 5.20
N ILE A 111 0.69 -22.87 5.66
CA ILE A 111 0.27 -21.49 5.98
C ILE A 111 1.20 -20.87 7.03
N ALA A 112 1.44 -21.57 8.15
CA ALA A 112 2.29 -21.06 9.22
C ALA A 112 3.70 -20.71 8.74
N TYR A 113 4.27 -21.55 7.88
CA TYR A 113 5.59 -21.32 7.31
C TYR A 113 5.63 -20.12 6.37
N ILE A 114 4.64 -19.99 5.48
CA ILE A 114 4.53 -18.85 4.57
C ILE A 114 4.37 -17.54 5.38
N PHE A 115 3.55 -17.56 6.43
CA PHE A 115 3.37 -16.40 7.30
C PHE A 115 4.65 -16.03 8.07
N ALA A 116 5.52 -16.99 8.41
CA ALA A 116 6.82 -16.67 8.98
C ALA A 116 7.70 -15.87 7.99
N ILE A 117 7.71 -16.25 6.70
CA ILE A 117 8.42 -15.50 5.67
C ILE A 117 7.85 -14.08 5.52
N ILE A 118 6.51 -13.95 5.48
CA ILE A 118 5.84 -12.65 5.38
C ILE A 118 6.17 -11.78 6.59
N LYS A 119 6.07 -12.32 7.81
CA LYS A 119 6.37 -11.59 9.06
C LYS A 119 7.80 -11.07 9.12
N ASN A 120 8.75 -11.81 8.58
CA ASN A 120 10.15 -11.38 8.55
C ASN A 120 10.39 -10.19 7.61
N ASN A 121 9.58 -10.05 6.56
CA ASN A 121 9.76 -9.03 5.53
C ASN A 121 8.80 -7.83 5.67
N ILE A 122 7.69 -7.98 6.38
CA ILE A 122 6.61 -6.97 6.40
C ILE A 122 7.04 -5.63 7.00
N ASN A 123 7.89 -5.65 8.02
CA ASN A 123 8.37 -4.42 8.65
C ASN A 123 9.20 -3.55 7.69
N ASP A 124 10.00 -4.18 6.84
CA ASP A 124 10.83 -3.45 5.87
C ASP A 124 9.97 -2.86 4.77
N VAL A 125 9.00 -3.62 4.27
CA VAL A 125 8.04 -3.13 3.27
C VAL A 125 7.19 -1.99 3.85
N TYR A 126 6.75 -2.10 5.09
CA TYR A 126 6.00 -1.05 5.76
C TYR A 126 6.79 0.26 5.85
N LYS A 127 8.07 0.18 6.22
CA LYS A 127 8.96 1.36 6.23
C LYS A 127 9.17 1.95 4.84
N GLU A 128 9.27 1.11 3.80
CA GLU A 128 9.37 1.56 2.40
C GLU A 128 8.12 2.35 2.01
N VAL A 129 6.93 1.79 2.25
CA VAL A 129 5.65 2.47 1.95
C VAL A 129 5.53 3.80 2.69
N GLN A 130 5.85 3.84 3.98
CA GLN A 130 5.83 5.06 4.77
C GLN A 130 6.77 6.15 4.23
N ARG A 131 7.94 5.75 3.70
CA ARG A 131 8.88 6.69 3.07
C ARG A 131 8.35 7.20 1.73
N GLU A 132 7.69 6.34 0.94
CA GLU A 132 7.04 6.74 -0.31
C GLU A 132 5.91 7.75 -0.05
N GLU A 133 5.04 7.47 0.93
CA GLU A 133 3.94 8.37 1.31
C GLU A 133 4.44 9.74 1.77
N LYS A 134 5.49 9.78 2.59
CA LYS A 134 6.12 11.04 3.04
C LYS A 134 6.72 11.85 1.89
N LYS A 135 7.37 11.18 0.93
CA LYS A 135 7.90 11.85 -0.27
C LYS A 135 6.80 12.50 -1.10
N ILE A 136 5.70 11.76 -1.34
CA ILE A 136 4.54 12.28 -2.07
C ILE A 136 3.95 13.49 -1.33
N GLU A 137 3.79 13.40 -0.01
CA GLU A 137 3.27 14.50 0.79
C GLU A 137 4.17 15.75 0.74
N THR A 138 5.49 15.56 0.73
CA THR A 138 6.46 16.67 0.61
C THR A 138 6.37 17.30 -0.78
N THR A 139 6.32 16.50 -1.83
CA THR A 139 6.20 17.00 -3.22
C THR A 139 4.88 17.77 -3.44
N LEU A 140 3.78 17.32 -2.82
CA LEU A 140 2.50 18.02 -2.91
C LEU A 140 2.44 19.31 -2.07
N LYS A 141 3.34 19.47 -1.08
CA LYS A 141 3.43 20.66 -0.23
C LYS A 141 4.45 21.69 -0.74
N GLU A 142 5.32 21.31 -1.69
CA GLU A 142 6.13 22.30 -2.40
C GLU A 142 5.18 23.21 -3.18
N PRO A 143 5.09 24.52 -2.86
CA PRO A 143 4.32 25.43 -3.67
C PRO A 143 4.88 25.32 -5.09
N GLU A 144 4.00 25.15 -6.08
CA GLU A 144 4.37 25.42 -7.45
C GLU A 144 5.13 26.74 -7.41
N HIS A 145 6.44 26.70 -7.63
CA HIS A 145 7.18 27.90 -7.97
C HIS A 145 6.48 28.38 -9.23
N ILE A 146 5.58 29.33 -9.02
CA ILE A 146 5.09 30.17 -10.09
C ILE A 146 6.37 30.64 -10.76
N PHE A 147 6.63 30.12 -11.96
CA PHE A 147 7.56 30.75 -12.89
C PHE A 147 6.94 32.12 -13.17
N ASN A 148 7.15 33.06 -12.26
CA ASN A 148 7.04 34.44 -12.56
C ASN A 148 8.04 34.65 -13.68
N ASP A 149 7.55 35.13 -14.81
CA ASP A 149 8.31 35.55 -15.98
C ASP A 149 9.66 36.10 -15.50
N VAL A 150 10.70 35.29 -15.64
CA VAL A 150 12.05 35.75 -15.52
C VAL A 150 12.22 36.61 -16.80
N ASP A 151 12.19 37.92 -16.64
CA ASP A 151 12.59 38.85 -17.66
C ASP A 151 13.91 38.39 -18.26
N LEU A 152 13.85 37.76 -19.43
CA LEU A 152 14.99 37.26 -20.19
C LEU A 152 15.88 38.39 -20.73
N GLU A 153 15.51 39.67 -20.46
CA GLU A 153 16.26 40.82 -20.93
C GLU A 153 17.51 41.18 -20.12
N ASN A 154 17.75 40.56 -18.97
CA ASN A 154 18.88 40.89 -18.10
C ASN A 154 19.84 39.76 -17.76
N VAL A 155 19.89 38.69 -18.56
CA VAL A 155 20.99 37.70 -18.48
C VAL A 155 22.17 38.25 -19.27
N GLN A 156 22.92 39.19 -18.68
CA GLN A 156 24.28 39.47 -19.10
C GLN A 156 25.10 38.20 -18.84
N THR A 157 25.32 37.45 -19.93
CA THR A 157 26.27 36.34 -19.95
C THR A 157 27.67 36.90 -19.75
N HIS A 158 28.10 37.02 -18.51
CA HIS A 158 29.52 37.09 -18.19
C HIS A 158 30.14 35.73 -18.51
N HIS A 159 30.30 35.45 -19.80
CA HIS A 159 31.25 34.46 -20.26
C HIS A 159 32.63 34.95 -19.86
N LYS A 160 33.21 34.34 -18.82
CA LYS A 160 34.65 34.46 -18.58
C LYS A 160 35.36 33.68 -19.67
N GLU A 161 35.69 34.39 -20.77
CA GLU A 161 36.53 33.88 -21.89
C GLU A 161 37.95 33.48 -21.42
N LYS A 162 38.26 33.53 -20.14
CA LYS A 162 39.61 33.28 -19.64
C LYS A 162 39.91 31.81 -19.31
N ASP A 163 38.92 30.97 -19.20
CA ASP A 163 39.20 29.58 -18.76
C ASP A 163 39.36 28.57 -19.91
N ILE A 164 38.96 28.93 -21.13
CA ILE A 164 39.09 28.01 -22.29
C ILE A 164 40.50 27.98 -22.84
N LYS A 165 41.24 29.10 -22.79
CA LYS A 165 42.64 29.14 -23.27
C LYS A 165 43.59 28.32 -22.40
N LYS A 166 43.33 28.17 -21.12
CA LYS A 166 44.18 27.41 -20.19
C LYS A 166 44.11 25.91 -20.40
N TRP A 167 43.00 25.39 -20.94
CA TRP A 167 42.83 23.97 -21.25
C TRP A 167 43.43 23.52 -22.58
N LEU A 168 43.69 24.48 -23.49
CA LEU A 168 44.25 24.21 -24.83
C LEU A 168 45.78 24.28 -24.87
N GLU A 169 46.42 24.73 -23.78
CA GLU A 169 47.89 24.87 -23.72
C GLU A 169 48.60 23.75 -22.94
N GLU A 170 47.85 22.79 -22.35
CA GLU A 170 48.39 21.69 -21.55
C GLU A 170 48.48 20.33 -22.28
N ASP A 171 48.18 20.25 -23.59
CA ASP A 171 48.28 19.02 -24.39
C ASP A 171 49.57 18.94 -25.26
N ASP A 172 50.70 19.50 -24.81
CA ASP A 172 52.00 19.20 -25.40
C ASP A 172 52.77 18.18 -24.52
N TRP A 173 52.45 16.89 -24.66
CA TRP A 173 53.34 15.78 -24.29
C TRP A 173 53.67 14.97 -25.54
N LEU A 174 54.87 15.25 -26.08
CA LEU A 174 55.64 14.30 -26.85
C LEU A 174 56.37 13.32 -25.89
#